data_463d0fa28082213eace15c54dfdd574c
#
_entry.id   463d0fa28082213eace15c54dfdd574c
#
_cell.length_a   1.000
_cell.length_b   1.000
_cell.length_c   1.000
_cell.angle_alpha   90.00
_cell.angle_beta   90.00
_cell.angle_gamma   90.00
#
_symmetry.space_group_name_H-M   'P 1'
#
loop_
_entity.id
_entity.type
_entity.pdbx_description
1 polymer ?
#
loop_
_entity_poly.entity_id
_entity_poly.type
_entity_poly.pdbx_seq_one_letter_code
_entity_poly.pdbx_strand_id
1 'polypeptide(L)'
;MRVLIAPDCFGGTLTAPEAAEAIAAGWRSGAPDDELTLCPLADGGPGFVEVLHSALSGHLHHRTVAGPLGTPVDAVWLEHDGTAYIECAQACGLTLVPREERDALAASTVGVGELIAHALDRKVHTIVVGLGGSGSTDGGAGMFRALGATPVGDDGEPLRSGGGPLIDTVRLDGQVDLGDVRLVAASDVENPLLGKDGAARVFGPQKGADDLAVRRLERALARWADILAKVAGRDIRDEPGAGAAGGLGAGLIALGATVESGAGVVRRLTGLDDALGHAELVVTGEGSFDFQSLRGKLVTRVSAASSERGVPCLVLAGQVSVGRRRAASAGVTQAYAVAEHVGSAEASLADPAGTLSDLAKHVSTQWRL
;
A
#
# COMPACT_ATOMS: atom_id res chain seq x y z
N MET A 1 0.19 -13.20 -30.01
CA MET A 1 0.95 -13.45 -28.76
C MET A 1 0.01 -13.43 -27.56
N ARG A 2 0.41 -14.12 -26.47
CA ARG A 2 -0.24 -13.99 -25.16
C ARG A 2 0.54 -12.96 -24.34
N VAL A 3 -0.05 -11.80 -24.11
CA VAL A 3 0.57 -10.67 -23.45
C VAL A 3 -0.06 -10.46 -22.07
N LEU A 4 0.78 -10.54 -21.05
CA LEU A 4 0.37 -10.20 -19.68
C LEU A 4 0.64 -8.71 -19.42
N ILE A 5 -0.39 -7.97 -19.04
CA ILE A 5 -0.33 -6.55 -18.67
C ILE A 5 -0.48 -6.43 -17.17
N ALA A 6 0.62 -6.12 -16.45
CA ALA A 6 0.70 -6.14 -15.00
C ALA A 6 1.36 -4.86 -14.45
N PRO A 7 0.75 -3.68 -14.60
CA PRO A 7 1.29 -2.42 -14.10
C PRO A 7 1.01 -2.21 -12.60
N ASP A 8 1.82 -1.36 -11.98
CA ASP A 8 1.54 -0.64 -10.75
C ASP A 8 0.79 0.67 -11.06
N CYS A 9 0.37 1.41 -10.03
CA CYS A 9 -0.22 2.73 -10.18
C CYS A 9 0.78 3.77 -10.72
N PHE A 10 0.27 4.79 -11.40
CA PHE A 10 1.07 5.88 -11.98
C PHE A 10 1.01 7.14 -11.11
N GLY A 11 1.48 7.01 -9.85
CA GLY A 11 1.81 8.15 -9.00
C GLY A 11 0.78 9.28 -8.90
N GLY A 12 -0.51 8.95 -8.65
CA GLY A 12 -1.59 9.93 -8.48
C GLY A 12 -2.24 10.41 -9.78
N THR A 13 -1.89 9.79 -10.93
CA THR A 13 -2.51 10.11 -12.24
C THR A 13 -3.40 8.99 -12.75
N LEU A 14 -2.96 7.72 -12.62
CA LEU A 14 -3.76 6.54 -12.96
C LEU A 14 -3.63 5.50 -11.86
N THR A 15 -4.73 4.87 -11.51
CA THR A 15 -4.74 3.66 -10.72
C THR A 15 -4.14 2.50 -11.52
N ALA A 16 -3.75 1.42 -10.87
CA ALA A 16 -3.19 0.27 -11.58
C ALA A 16 -4.20 -0.38 -12.55
N PRO A 17 -5.50 -0.54 -12.21
CA PRO A 17 -6.52 -0.97 -13.17
C PRO A 17 -6.67 -0.01 -14.37
N GLU A 18 -6.73 1.31 -14.16
CA GLU A 18 -6.81 2.29 -15.26
C GLU A 18 -5.58 2.24 -16.17
N ALA A 19 -4.39 2.09 -15.59
CA ALA A 19 -3.16 1.92 -16.35
C ALA A 19 -3.16 0.63 -17.17
N ALA A 20 -3.64 -0.48 -16.60
CA ALA A 20 -3.78 -1.75 -17.31
C ALA A 20 -4.73 -1.64 -18.51
N GLU A 21 -5.89 -1.00 -18.31
CA GLU A 21 -6.85 -0.77 -19.40
C GLU A 21 -6.32 0.18 -20.48
N ALA A 22 -5.62 1.26 -20.10
CA ALA A 22 -5.00 2.17 -21.05
C ALA A 22 -3.94 1.45 -21.93
N ILE A 23 -3.08 0.65 -21.28
CA ILE A 23 -2.08 -0.17 -22.00
C ILE A 23 -2.79 -1.18 -22.92
N ALA A 24 -3.82 -1.87 -22.45
CA ALA A 24 -4.56 -2.85 -23.22
C ALA A 24 -5.27 -2.23 -24.42
N ALA A 25 -5.89 -1.06 -24.27
CA ALA A 25 -6.56 -0.32 -25.34
C ALA A 25 -5.57 0.04 -26.46
N GLY A 26 -4.40 0.58 -26.09
CA GLY A 26 -3.33 0.89 -27.04
C GLY A 26 -2.79 -0.36 -27.72
N TRP A 27 -2.51 -1.41 -26.94
CA TRP A 27 -1.99 -2.67 -27.46
C TRP A 27 -2.92 -3.31 -28.50
N ARG A 28 -4.22 -3.43 -28.18
CA ARG A 28 -5.23 -3.93 -29.13
C ARG A 28 -5.28 -3.14 -30.44
N SER A 29 -5.05 -1.83 -30.36
CA SER A 29 -5.01 -0.97 -31.57
C SER A 29 -3.82 -1.22 -32.46
N GLY A 30 -2.67 -1.65 -31.90
CA GLY A 30 -1.44 -1.91 -32.65
C GLY A 30 -1.24 -3.39 -33.02
N ALA A 31 -1.77 -4.30 -32.19
CA ALA A 31 -1.66 -5.76 -32.36
C ALA A 31 -3.00 -6.45 -32.00
N PRO A 32 -4.03 -6.34 -32.87
CA PRO A 32 -5.39 -6.81 -32.57
C PRO A 32 -5.53 -8.32 -32.40
N ASP A 33 -4.57 -9.10 -32.92
CA ASP A 33 -4.59 -10.57 -32.84
C ASP A 33 -3.94 -11.11 -31.56
N ASP A 34 -3.38 -10.24 -30.71
CA ASP A 34 -2.78 -10.64 -29.44
C ASP A 34 -3.86 -10.89 -28.37
N GLU A 35 -3.66 -11.95 -27.59
CA GLU A 35 -4.48 -12.28 -26.44
C GLU A 35 -3.92 -11.54 -25.21
N LEU A 36 -4.76 -10.70 -24.57
CA LEU A 36 -4.34 -9.87 -23.44
C LEU A 36 -4.93 -10.37 -22.14
N THR A 37 -4.06 -10.59 -21.15
CA THR A 37 -4.44 -10.84 -19.76
C THR A 37 -4.05 -9.63 -18.91
N LEU A 38 -5.03 -9.02 -18.24
CA LEU A 38 -4.81 -7.87 -17.36
C LEU A 38 -4.68 -8.35 -15.92
N CYS A 39 -3.60 -7.97 -15.27
CA CYS A 39 -3.30 -8.31 -13.88
C CYS A 39 -2.68 -7.10 -13.17
N PRO A 40 -3.46 -6.02 -12.93
CA PRO A 40 -2.95 -4.85 -12.21
C PRO A 40 -2.48 -5.23 -10.81
N LEU A 41 -1.50 -4.50 -10.28
CA LEU A 41 -0.80 -4.84 -9.06
C LEU A 41 -0.84 -3.74 -8.01
N ALA A 42 -0.66 -4.13 -6.75
CA ALA A 42 -0.44 -3.26 -5.60
C ALA A 42 0.47 -3.96 -4.57
N ASP A 43 1.06 -3.21 -3.65
CA ASP A 43 1.95 -3.74 -2.59
C ASP A 43 1.32 -3.67 -1.17
N GLY A 44 0.00 -3.52 -1.09
CA GLY A 44 -0.72 -3.26 0.17
C GLY A 44 -0.84 -1.78 0.51
N GLY A 45 -0.36 -0.89 -0.36
CA GLY A 45 -0.53 0.56 -0.29
C GLY A 45 -1.75 1.06 -1.09
N PRO A 46 -1.76 2.35 -1.48
CA PRO A 46 -2.83 2.95 -2.26
C PRO A 46 -3.15 2.14 -3.52
N GLY A 47 -4.46 1.87 -3.74
CA GLY A 47 -4.95 1.04 -4.82
C GLY A 47 -5.11 -0.46 -4.47
N PHE A 48 -4.77 -0.87 -3.25
CA PHE A 48 -4.89 -2.27 -2.81
C PHE A 48 -6.32 -2.81 -2.94
N VAL A 49 -7.31 -2.06 -2.45
CA VAL A 49 -8.73 -2.45 -2.55
C VAL A 49 -9.20 -2.49 -3.99
N GLU A 50 -8.81 -1.52 -4.81
CA GLU A 50 -9.23 -1.40 -6.20
C GLU A 50 -8.69 -2.53 -7.07
N VAL A 51 -7.39 -2.85 -6.91
CA VAL A 51 -6.74 -3.97 -7.60
C VAL A 51 -7.40 -5.30 -7.23
N LEU A 52 -7.66 -5.53 -5.95
CA LEU A 52 -8.34 -6.76 -5.51
C LEU A 52 -9.80 -6.82 -6.00
N HIS A 53 -10.51 -5.70 -6.02
CA HIS A 53 -11.87 -5.66 -6.55
C HIS A 53 -11.90 -5.99 -8.05
N SER A 54 -10.96 -5.49 -8.83
CA SER A 54 -10.86 -5.81 -10.26
C SER A 54 -10.62 -7.31 -10.52
N ALA A 55 -9.88 -7.98 -9.62
CA ALA A 55 -9.56 -9.41 -9.75
C ALA A 55 -10.63 -10.34 -9.17
N LEU A 56 -11.23 -9.98 -8.03
CA LEU A 56 -12.10 -10.86 -7.23
C LEU A 56 -13.58 -10.61 -7.42
N SER A 57 -13.97 -9.47 -8.02
CA SER A 57 -15.38 -9.09 -8.23
C SER A 57 -16.23 -9.17 -6.95
N GLY A 58 -15.66 -8.80 -5.79
CA GLY A 58 -16.34 -8.80 -4.50
C GLY A 58 -17.27 -7.58 -4.31
N HIS A 59 -17.78 -7.40 -3.11
CA HIS A 59 -18.68 -6.30 -2.75
C HIS A 59 -17.91 -5.14 -2.10
N LEU A 60 -18.03 -3.93 -2.67
CA LEU A 60 -17.45 -2.71 -2.11
C LEU A 60 -18.39 -2.10 -1.06
N HIS A 61 -17.84 -1.82 0.11
CA HIS A 61 -18.52 -1.14 1.20
C HIS A 61 -17.96 0.28 1.37
N HIS A 62 -18.81 1.28 1.16
CA HIS A 62 -18.47 2.69 1.33
C HIS A 62 -18.79 3.15 2.75
N ARG A 63 -17.87 3.86 3.39
CA ARG A 63 -18.03 4.44 4.73
C ARG A 63 -17.35 5.80 4.83
N THR A 64 -18.01 6.73 5.50
CA THR A 64 -17.37 7.94 5.98
C THR A 64 -16.78 7.64 7.35
N VAL A 65 -15.47 7.81 7.50
CA VAL A 65 -14.70 7.52 8.71
C VAL A 65 -13.82 8.70 9.10
N ALA A 66 -13.22 8.67 10.29
CA ALA A 66 -12.27 9.68 10.70
C ALA A 66 -11.00 9.64 9.84
N GLY A 67 -10.67 10.75 9.20
CA GLY A 67 -9.40 10.95 8.50
C GLY A 67 -8.22 11.13 9.47
N PRO A 68 -6.98 11.32 8.93
CA PRO A 68 -5.77 11.36 9.75
C PRO A 68 -5.80 12.40 10.86
N LEU A 69 -6.34 13.57 10.59
CA LEU A 69 -6.45 14.70 11.54
C LEU A 69 -7.87 14.89 12.08
N GLY A 70 -8.74 13.87 11.96
CA GLY A 70 -10.10 13.87 12.47
C GLY A 70 -11.15 14.44 11.51
N THR A 71 -10.79 15.05 10.40
CA THR A 71 -11.73 15.44 9.34
C THR A 71 -12.33 14.18 8.70
N PRO A 72 -13.66 14.07 8.56
CA PRO A 72 -14.28 12.92 7.90
C PRO A 72 -13.79 12.71 6.48
N VAL A 73 -13.54 11.46 6.11
CA VAL A 73 -13.14 11.05 4.76
C VAL A 73 -13.99 9.86 4.32
N ASP A 74 -14.25 9.79 3.02
CA ASP A 74 -14.91 8.63 2.44
C ASP A 74 -13.87 7.55 2.16
N ALA A 75 -14.11 6.34 2.66
CA ALA A 75 -13.25 5.18 2.50
C ALA A 75 -14.06 3.98 2.01
N VAL A 76 -13.38 3.08 1.30
CA VAL A 76 -13.97 1.88 0.73
C VAL A 76 -13.17 0.67 1.17
N TRP A 77 -13.85 -0.42 1.48
CA TRP A 77 -13.22 -1.72 1.68
C TRP A 77 -13.96 -2.80 0.90
N LEU A 78 -13.25 -3.87 0.56
CA LEU A 78 -13.76 -4.97 -0.26
C LEU A 78 -14.11 -6.16 0.62
N GLU A 79 -15.32 -6.72 0.44
CA GLU A 79 -15.72 -8.03 0.97
C GLU A 79 -15.72 -9.05 -0.17
N HIS A 80 -14.97 -10.13 0.02
CA HIS A 80 -14.98 -11.27 -0.89
C HIS A 80 -14.77 -12.57 -0.10
N ASP A 81 -15.65 -13.53 -0.30
CA ASP A 81 -15.64 -14.86 0.35
C ASP A 81 -15.41 -14.79 1.86
N GLY A 82 -16.17 -13.91 2.57
CA GLY A 82 -16.08 -13.72 4.01
C GLY A 82 -14.76 -13.09 4.49
N THR A 83 -13.96 -12.54 3.60
CA THR A 83 -12.74 -11.78 3.89
C THR A 83 -12.96 -10.31 3.60
N ALA A 84 -12.60 -9.45 4.57
CA ALA A 84 -12.54 -8.00 4.39
C ALA A 84 -11.11 -7.59 4.00
N TYR A 85 -10.97 -6.86 2.91
CA TYR A 85 -9.72 -6.22 2.49
C TYR A 85 -9.84 -4.73 2.72
N ILE A 86 -9.01 -4.20 3.62
CA ILE A 86 -9.01 -2.80 4.06
C ILE A 86 -7.67 -2.18 3.67
N GLU A 87 -7.71 -1.01 3.04
CA GLU A 87 -6.54 -0.20 2.75
C GLU A 87 -6.44 0.92 3.79
N CYS A 88 -5.42 0.88 4.66
CA CYS A 88 -5.28 1.87 5.73
C CYS A 88 -5.13 3.31 5.18
N ALA A 89 -4.57 3.45 3.97
CA ALA A 89 -4.36 4.74 3.34
C ALA A 89 -5.65 5.49 3.01
N GLN A 90 -6.78 4.80 2.87
CA GLN A 90 -8.07 5.45 2.64
C GLN A 90 -8.61 6.16 3.89
N ALA A 91 -8.18 5.74 5.10
CA ALA A 91 -8.61 6.36 6.36
C ALA A 91 -7.49 7.18 7.03
N CYS A 92 -6.23 6.74 6.95
CA CYS A 92 -5.11 7.44 7.57
C CYS A 92 -3.97 7.76 6.57
N GLY A 93 -4.30 7.92 5.28
CA GLY A 93 -3.35 8.11 4.20
C GLY A 93 -2.61 9.45 4.22
N LEU A 94 -1.36 9.42 3.75
CA LEU A 94 -0.52 10.60 3.63
C LEU A 94 -1.07 11.62 2.63
N THR A 95 -1.76 11.16 1.60
CA THR A 95 -2.35 11.98 0.53
C THR A 95 -3.64 12.67 0.93
N LEU A 96 -4.28 12.25 2.05
CA LEU A 96 -5.48 12.86 2.59
C LEU A 96 -5.22 14.21 3.27
N VAL A 97 -3.93 14.54 3.51
CA VAL A 97 -3.53 15.78 4.17
C VAL A 97 -2.54 16.52 3.26
N PRO A 98 -2.81 17.77 2.89
CA PRO A 98 -1.86 18.63 2.19
C PRO A 98 -0.51 18.66 2.90
N ARG A 99 0.57 18.76 2.14
CA ARG A 99 1.92 18.64 2.72
C ARG A 99 2.20 19.63 3.84
N GLU A 100 1.71 20.84 3.69
CA GLU A 100 1.83 21.96 4.63
C GLU A 100 0.99 21.81 5.91
N GLU A 101 -0.03 20.96 5.88
CA GLU A 101 -0.94 20.71 7.00
C GLU A 101 -0.60 19.40 7.75
N ARG A 102 0.41 18.66 7.31
CA ARG A 102 0.78 17.38 7.93
C ARG A 102 1.29 17.58 9.34
N ASP A 103 0.69 16.85 10.27
CA ASP A 103 1.10 16.80 11.68
C ASP A 103 1.29 15.34 12.12
N ALA A 104 2.54 14.89 12.12
CA ALA A 104 2.91 13.52 12.48
C ALA A 104 2.64 13.20 13.96
N LEU A 105 2.50 14.22 14.83
CA LEU A 105 2.17 14.04 16.26
C LEU A 105 0.67 13.86 16.49
N ALA A 106 -0.17 14.47 15.64
CA ALA A 106 -1.62 14.45 15.77
C ALA A 106 -2.31 13.41 14.89
N ALA A 107 -1.69 13.02 13.77
CA ALA A 107 -2.29 12.09 12.83
C ALA A 107 -2.55 10.70 13.46
N SER A 108 -3.74 10.14 13.21
CA SER A 108 -4.28 8.99 13.93
C SER A 108 -4.85 7.91 13.00
N THR A 109 -4.93 6.69 13.51
CA THR A 109 -5.51 5.51 12.87
C THR A 109 -6.95 5.22 13.29
N VAL A 110 -7.68 6.18 13.88
CA VAL A 110 -9.08 5.97 14.32
C VAL A 110 -9.94 5.44 13.18
N GLY A 111 -9.91 6.07 12.01
CA GLY A 111 -10.71 5.63 10.86
C GLY A 111 -10.39 4.20 10.36
N VAL A 112 -9.14 3.74 10.54
CA VAL A 112 -8.80 2.33 10.25
C VAL A 112 -9.54 1.40 11.22
N GLY A 113 -9.59 1.75 12.51
CA GLY A 113 -10.36 0.99 13.49
C GLY A 113 -11.86 1.01 13.20
N GLU A 114 -12.41 2.12 12.72
CA GLU A 114 -13.82 2.22 12.31
C GLU A 114 -14.13 1.32 11.11
N LEU A 115 -13.21 1.20 10.13
CA LEU A 115 -13.36 0.25 9.01
C LEU A 115 -13.31 -1.20 9.50
N ILE A 116 -12.40 -1.53 10.43
CA ILE A 116 -12.31 -2.85 11.04
C ILE A 116 -13.60 -3.17 11.81
N ALA A 117 -14.11 -2.24 12.64
CA ALA A 117 -15.35 -2.42 13.37
C ALA A 117 -16.52 -2.70 12.44
N HIS A 118 -16.62 -1.95 11.32
CA HIS A 118 -17.66 -2.19 10.33
C HIS A 118 -17.52 -3.57 9.65
N ALA A 119 -16.30 -4.04 9.39
CA ALA A 119 -16.08 -5.38 8.84
C ALA A 119 -16.49 -6.47 9.85
N LEU A 120 -16.22 -6.28 11.14
CA LEU A 120 -16.67 -7.17 12.22
C LEU A 120 -18.21 -7.25 12.29
N ASP A 121 -18.91 -6.13 12.15
CA ASP A 121 -20.40 -6.09 12.10
C ASP A 121 -20.95 -6.91 10.91
N ARG A 122 -20.19 -7.05 9.84
CA ARG A 122 -20.52 -7.89 8.66
C ARG A 122 -20.26 -9.38 8.88
N LYS A 123 -19.70 -9.75 10.04
CA LYS A 123 -19.36 -11.14 10.43
C LYS A 123 -18.42 -11.83 9.45
N VAL A 124 -17.45 -11.08 8.91
CA VAL A 124 -16.35 -11.67 8.15
C VAL A 124 -15.51 -12.57 9.07
N HIS A 125 -14.86 -13.57 8.52
CA HIS A 125 -13.99 -14.47 9.28
C HIS A 125 -12.50 -14.12 9.13
N THR A 126 -12.16 -13.25 8.19
CA THR A 126 -10.79 -12.77 7.98
C THR A 126 -10.80 -11.27 7.66
N ILE A 127 -9.86 -10.53 8.24
CA ILE A 127 -9.63 -9.11 7.90
C ILE A 127 -8.17 -8.97 7.49
N VAL A 128 -7.94 -8.47 6.29
CA VAL A 128 -6.62 -8.16 5.72
C VAL A 128 -6.49 -6.65 5.65
N VAL A 129 -5.50 -6.08 6.35
CA VAL A 129 -5.24 -4.63 6.36
C VAL A 129 -3.95 -4.34 5.59
N GLY A 130 -4.06 -3.67 4.46
CA GLY A 130 -2.92 -3.15 3.69
C GLY A 130 -2.32 -1.91 4.37
N LEU A 131 -1.00 -1.93 4.62
CA LEU A 131 -0.32 -0.96 5.48
C LEU A 131 0.50 0.10 4.73
N GLY A 132 0.44 0.16 3.39
CA GLY A 132 1.16 1.17 2.62
C GLY A 132 0.50 2.55 2.66
N GLY A 133 1.26 3.60 2.40
CA GLY A 133 0.75 4.96 2.17
C GLY A 133 0.24 5.74 3.39
N SER A 134 0.46 5.27 4.63
CA SER A 134 -0.05 5.92 5.84
C SER A 134 0.58 7.28 6.15
N GLY A 135 -0.22 8.21 6.70
CA GLY A 135 0.21 9.51 7.23
C GLY A 135 0.34 9.55 8.76
N SER A 136 -0.13 8.53 9.48
CA SER A 136 -0.11 8.45 10.94
C SER A 136 1.19 7.86 11.51
N THR A 137 1.48 8.14 12.79
CA THR A 137 2.59 7.54 13.57
C THR A 137 2.13 7.34 15.01
N ASP A 138 0.97 6.72 15.20
CA ASP A 138 0.33 6.53 16.50
C ASP A 138 0.36 5.07 17.01
N GLY A 139 1.16 4.19 16.38
CA GLY A 139 1.28 2.81 16.84
C GLY A 139 -0.01 2.00 16.79
N GLY A 140 -1.02 2.46 16.03
CA GLY A 140 -2.35 1.86 16.00
C GLY A 140 -3.25 2.26 17.18
N ALA A 141 -2.86 3.23 18.01
CA ALA A 141 -3.62 3.62 19.18
C ALA A 141 -5.02 4.16 18.84
N GLY A 142 -5.14 4.87 17.71
CA GLY A 142 -6.45 5.30 17.21
C GLY A 142 -7.34 4.11 16.82
N MET A 143 -6.77 3.09 16.18
CA MET A 143 -7.46 1.85 15.87
C MET A 143 -7.97 1.16 17.15
N PHE A 144 -7.13 1.03 18.17
CA PHE A 144 -7.55 0.47 19.47
C PHE A 144 -8.73 1.24 20.05
N ARG A 145 -8.69 2.58 20.03
CA ARG A 145 -9.79 3.42 20.52
C ARG A 145 -11.10 3.13 19.80
N ALA A 146 -11.08 3.08 18.48
CA ALA A 146 -12.28 2.80 17.69
C ALA A 146 -12.83 1.39 17.94
N LEU A 147 -11.96 0.46 18.35
CA LEU A 147 -12.31 -0.93 18.70
C LEU A 147 -12.62 -1.13 20.20
N GLY A 148 -12.76 -0.04 20.97
CA GLY A 148 -13.23 -0.10 22.35
C GLY A 148 -12.15 -0.12 23.43
N ALA A 149 -10.88 0.10 23.08
CA ALA A 149 -9.79 0.16 24.05
C ALA A 149 -9.02 1.49 23.93
N THR A 150 -9.14 2.35 24.93
CA THR A 150 -8.67 3.74 24.88
C THR A 150 -7.39 3.94 25.71
N PRO A 151 -6.30 4.52 25.14
CA PRO A 151 -5.16 4.96 25.95
C PRO A 151 -5.55 6.07 26.93
N VAL A 152 -5.17 5.92 28.19
CA VAL A 152 -5.45 6.90 29.25
C VAL A 152 -4.18 7.32 29.97
N GLY A 153 -4.18 8.57 30.47
CA GLY A 153 -3.13 9.18 31.26
C GLY A 153 -3.15 8.79 32.75
N ASP A 154 -2.30 9.42 33.53
CA ASP A 154 -2.18 9.23 34.99
C ASP A 154 -3.40 9.81 35.76
N ASP A 155 -4.08 10.80 35.20
CA ASP A 155 -5.36 11.33 35.67
C ASP A 155 -6.56 10.41 35.40
N GLY A 156 -6.35 9.33 34.61
CA GLY A 156 -7.38 8.40 34.19
C GLY A 156 -8.22 8.89 33.01
N GLU A 157 -7.93 10.07 32.47
CA GLU A 157 -8.65 10.62 31.32
C GLU A 157 -8.11 10.08 29.98
N PRO A 158 -8.99 9.95 28.97
CA PRO A 158 -8.58 9.55 27.63
C PRO A 158 -7.56 10.52 27.01
N LEU A 159 -6.44 9.99 26.52
CA LEU A 159 -5.47 10.81 25.79
C LEU A 159 -6.07 11.29 24.46
N ARG A 160 -5.63 12.44 23.97
CA ARG A 160 -5.98 12.90 22.63
C ARG A 160 -5.46 11.92 21.57
N SER A 161 -6.09 11.89 20.38
CA SER A 161 -5.65 11.09 19.25
C SER A 161 -4.26 11.53 18.74
N GLY A 162 -3.56 10.61 18.07
CA GLY A 162 -2.23 10.82 17.51
C GLY A 162 -1.11 10.18 18.32
N GLY A 163 0.09 10.13 17.73
CA GLY A 163 1.26 9.52 18.36
C GLY A 163 1.89 10.36 19.45
N GLY A 164 1.84 11.70 19.34
CA GLY A 164 2.47 12.60 20.31
C GLY A 164 2.00 12.46 21.75
N PRO A 165 0.68 12.34 22.01
CA PRO A 165 0.13 12.14 23.35
C PRO A 165 0.46 10.80 23.99
N LEU A 166 0.86 9.78 23.23
CA LEU A 166 1.13 8.44 23.77
C LEU A 166 2.29 8.39 24.75
N ILE A 167 3.12 9.43 24.83
CA ILE A 167 4.18 9.55 25.82
C ILE A 167 3.64 9.54 27.26
N ASP A 168 2.41 9.99 27.45
CA ASP A 168 1.73 10.10 28.74
C ASP A 168 0.84 8.87 29.03
N THR A 169 0.86 7.82 28.18
CA THR A 169 0.05 6.63 28.38
C THR A 169 0.46 5.87 29.64
N VAL A 170 -0.49 5.63 30.54
CA VAL A 170 -0.28 4.82 31.73
C VAL A 170 -0.88 3.43 31.58
N ARG A 171 -2.06 3.34 30.99
CA ARG A 171 -2.78 2.08 30.76
C ARG A 171 -3.71 2.17 29.56
N LEU A 172 -4.24 1.04 29.18
CA LEU A 172 -5.34 0.93 28.23
C LEU A 172 -6.64 0.71 29.01
N ASP A 173 -7.67 1.47 28.70
CA ASP A 173 -9.00 1.34 29.28
C ASP A 173 -9.94 0.67 28.29
N GLY A 174 -10.63 -0.39 28.69
CA GLY A 174 -11.39 -1.25 27.79
C GLY A 174 -10.55 -2.37 27.18
N GLN A 175 -11.17 -3.10 26.28
CA GLN A 175 -10.57 -4.26 25.60
C GLN A 175 -11.07 -4.34 24.15
N VAL A 176 -10.18 -4.71 23.23
CA VAL A 176 -10.56 -5.04 21.85
C VAL A 176 -11.05 -6.48 21.81
N ASP A 177 -12.24 -6.68 21.27
CA ASP A 177 -12.81 -8.00 21.02
C ASP A 177 -13.00 -8.19 19.51
N LEU A 178 -12.20 -9.07 18.93
CA LEU A 178 -12.29 -9.45 17.52
C LEU A 178 -13.06 -10.76 17.30
N GLY A 179 -13.50 -11.43 18.38
CA GLY A 179 -14.05 -12.78 18.30
C GLY A 179 -13.05 -13.76 17.68
N ASP A 180 -13.52 -14.64 16.81
CA ASP A 180 -12.71 -15.65 16.12
C ASP A 180 -12.14 -15.15 14.77
N VAL A 181 -12.14 -13.85 14.52
CA VAL A 181 -11.68 -13.28 13.24
C VAL A 181 -10.17 -13.37 13.13
N ARG A 182 -9.70 -13.95 12.02
CA ARG A 182 -8.29 -13.95 11.64
C ARG A 182 -7.90 -12.56 11.15
N LEU A 183 -6.84 -12.00 11.71
CA LEU A 183 -6.31 -10.70 11.33
C LEU A 183 -4.98 -10.85 10.57
N VAL A 184 -4.83 -10.15 9.46
CA VAL A 184 -3.63 -10.14 8.61
C VAL A 184 -3.19 -8.70 8.37
N ALA A 185 -1.93 -8.42 8.66
CA ALA A 185 -1.26 -7.17 8.32
C ALA A 185 -0.47 -7.36 7.01
N ALA A 186 -0.96 -6.80 5.92
CA ALA A 186 -0.35 -6.93 4.60
C ALA A 186 0.66 -5.80 4.38
N SER A 187 1.97 -6.12 4.44
CA SER A 187 3.05 -5.14 4.33
C SER A 187 4.33 -5.77 3.78
N ASP A 188 5.04 -5.03 2.92
CA ASP A 188 6.39 -5.39 2.47
C ASP A 188 7.49 -4.66 3.26
N VAL A 189 7.09 -3.90 4.30
CA VAL A 189 8.00 -3.20 5.21
C VAL A 189 8.31 -4.11 6.39
N GLU A 190 9.60 -4.38 6.62
CA GLU A 190 10.10 -5.22 7.72
C GLU A 190 10.65 -4.40 8.91
N ASN A 191 10.57 -3.08 8.84
CA ASN A 191 11.10 -2.20 9.87
C ASN A 191 10.52 -2.53 11.26
N PRO A 192 11.37 -2.54 12.32
CA PRO A 192 10.90 -2.66 13.70
C PRO A 192 10.13 -1.39 14.11
N LEU A 193 9.47 -1.44 15.26
CA LEU A 193 8.73 -0.29 15.77
C LEU A 193 9.67 0.87 16.15
N LEU A 194 10.79 0.57 16.77
CA LEU A 194 11.71 1.53 17.40
C LEU A 194 13.13 1.45 16.84
N GLY A 195 13.97 2.41 17.23
CA GLY A 195 15.39 2.45 16.92
C GLY A 195 15.72 3.17 15.62
N LYS A 196 16.96 2.98 15.12
CA LYS A 196 17.45 3.70 13.93
C LYS A 196 16.63 3.41 12.67
N ASP A 197 16.11 2.19 12.57
CA ASP A 197 15.30 1.71 11.46
C ASP A 197 13.80 1.68 11.82
N GLY A 198 13.41 2.31 12.94
CA GLY A 198 12.06 2.30 13.47
C GLY A 198 11.11 3.27 12.78
N ALA A 199 9.82 3.10 13.08
CA ALA A 199 8.70 3.82 12.45
C ALA A 199 8.85 5.34 12.43
N ALA A 200 9.18 5.94 13.59
CA ALA A 200 9.27 7.39 13.71
C ALA A 200 10.48 7.96 12.93
N ARG A 201 11.63 7.28 12.98
CA ARG A 201 12.85 7.78 12.36
C ARG A 201 12.87 7.65 10.85
N VAL A 202 12.39 6.50 10.34
CA VAL A 202 12.40 6.22 8.89
C VAL A 202 11.27 6.94 8.18
N PHE A 203 10.06 6.91 8.74
CA PHE A 203 8.86 7.36 8.04
C PHE A 203 8.27 8.67 8.59
N GLY A 204 8.68 9.13 9.78
CA GLY A 204 8.20 10.38 10.38
C GLY A 204 8.43 11.64 9.52
N PRO A 205 9.63 11.83 8.94
CA PRO A 205 9.92 13.04 8.17
C PRO A 205 8.98 13.28 6.99
N GLN A 206 8.61 12.26 6.23
CA GLN A 206 7.66 12.39 5.11
C GLN A 206 6.23 12.72 5.58
N LYS A 207 5.93 12.46 6.86
CA LYS A 207 4.63 12.72 7.51
C LYS A 207 4.59 14.09 8.21
N GLY A 208 5.63 14.90 8.03
CA GLY A 208 5.72 16.25 8.59
C GLY A 208 6.46 16.33 9.93
N ALA A 209 7.11 15.25 10.39
CA ALA A 209 7.90 15.31 11.61
C ALA A 209 9.28 15.95 11.38
N ASP A 210 9.59 17.00 12.12
CA ASP A 210 10.95 17.50 12.30
C ASP A 210 11.73 16.62 13.29
N ASP A 211 13.00 16.91 13.51
CA ASP A 211 13.86 16.14 14.40
C ASP A 211 13.34 16.08 15.86
N LEU A 212 12.66 17.13 16.32
CA LEU A 212 12.10 17.16 17.68
C LEU A 212 10.84 16.27 17.75
N ALA A 213 9.98 16.35 16.76
CA ALA A 213 8.81 15.51 16.64
C ALA A 213 9.18 14.03 16.51
N VAL A 214 10.20 13.70 15.68
CA VAL A 214 10.74 12.32 15.57
C VAL A 214 11.19 11.79 16.93
N ARG A 215 11.97 12.56 17.70
CA ARG A 215 12.42 12.16 19.05
C ARG A 215 11.26 12.00 20.04
N ARG A 216 10.23 12.82 19.91
CA ARG A 216 9.01 12.72 20.74
C ARG A 216 8.22 11.47 20.38
N LEU A 217 7.98 11.21 19.09
CA LEU A 217 7.30 10.03 18.60
C LEU A 217 8.02 8.75 18.99
N GLU A 218 9.34 8.71 18.88
CA GLU A 218 10.16 7.56 19.29
C GLU A 218 9.92 7.19 20.77
N ARG A 219 9.92 8.19 21.67
CA ARG A 219 9.65 7.98 23.10
C ARG A 219 8.18 7.59 23.35
N ALA A 220 7.26 8.20 22.62
CA ALA A 220 5.84 7.92 22.73
C ALA A 220 5.52 6.50 22.28
N LEU A 221 6.07 6.07 21.15
CA LEU A 221 5.95 4.69 20.66
C LEU A 221 6.62 3.67 21.59
N ALA A 222 7.75 4.03 22.23
CA ALA A 222 8.38 3.16 23.23
C ALA A 222 7.46 2.93 24.44
N ARG A 223 6.80 4.00 24.93
CA ARG A 223 5.82 3.91 26.01
C ARG A 223 4.60 3.09 25.60
N TRP A 224 4.11 3.32 24.38
CA TRP A 224 2.98 2.59 23.82
C TRP A 224 3.32 1.09 23.62
N ALA A 225 4.54 0.77 23.22
CA ALA A 225 5.01 -0.61 23.08
C ALA A 225 4.92 -1.41 24.39
N ASP A 226 5.15 -0.76 25.56
CA ASP A 226 4.96 -1.41 26.86
C ASP A 226 3.50 -1.82 27.09
N ILE A 227 2.56 -1.03 26.57
CA ILE A 227 1.12 -1.35 26.63
C ILE A 227 0.79 -2.48 25.65
N LEU A 228 1.26 -2.38 24.39
CA LEU A 228 1.06 -3.40 23.38
C LEU A 228 1.65 -4.76 23.80
N ALA A 229 2.81 -4.77 24.47
CA ALA A 229 3.41 -5.99 25.00
C ALA A 229 2.51 -6.70 26.04
N LYS A 230 1.77 -5.94 26.84
CA LYS A 230 0.80 -6.51 27.79
C LYS A 230 -0.41 -7.11 27.06
N VAL A 231 -0.90 -6.44 26.00
CA VAL A 231 -2.00 -6.95 25.16
C VAL A 231 -1.58 -8.24 24.46
N ALA A 232 -0.38 -8.25 23.85
CA ALA A 232 0.15 -9.39 23.11
C ALA A 232 0.63 -10.55 24.00
N GLY A 233 0.86 -10.29 25.31
CA GLY A 233 1.52 -11.24 26.23
C GLY A 233 3.01 -11.47 25.95
N ARG A 234 3.62 -10.67 25.06
CA ARG A 234 5.04 -10.73 24.65
C ARG A 234 5.52 -9.40 24.10
N ASP A 235 6.82 -9.18 24.09
CA ASP A 235 7.40 -7.99 23.42
C ASP A 235 7.29 -8.13 21.89
N ILE A 236 6.85 -7.05 21.24
CA ILE A 236 6.60 -7.02 19.79
C ILE A 236 7.40 -5.91 19.08
N ARG A 237 8.29 -5.19 19.79
CA ARG A 237 9.01 -4.03 19.25
C ARG A 237 9.87 -4.34 18.05
N ASP A 238 10.51 -5.52 18.08
CA ASP A 238 11.49 -5.97 17.08
C ASP A 238 10.87 -6.94 16.06
N GLU A 239 9.55 -7.15 16.13
CA GLU A 239 8.87 -7.98 15.13
C GLU A 239 8.95 -7.34 13.74
N PRO A 240 9.28 -8.08 12.70
CA PRO A 240 9.26 -7.59 11.33
C PRO A 240 7.88 -7.04 10.97
N GLY A 241 7.85 -5.81 10.46
CA GLY A 241 6.60 -5.12 10.13
C GLY A 241 5.95 -4.37 11.29
N ALA A 242 6.46 -4.45 12.53
CA ALA A 242 5.93 -3.68 13.65
C ALA A 242 5.97 -2.16 13.40
N GLY A 243 6.97 -1.67 12.67
CA GLY A 243 7.10 -0.27 12.28
C GLY A 243 6.24 0.15 11.09
N ALA A 244 5.63 -0.79 10.38
CA ALA A 244 4.82 -0.50 9.21
C ALA A 244 3.66 0.45 9.55
N ALA A 245 3.34 1.35 8.63
CA ALA A 245 2.27 2.34 8.78
C ALA A 245 2.36 3.15 10.10
N GLY A 246 3.59 3.55 10.49
CA GLY A 246 3.79 4.34 11.71
C GLY A 246 3.49 3.59 13.00
N GLY A 247 3.70 2.27 12.98
CA GLY A 247 3.45 1.36 14.09
C GLY A 247 2.03 0.79 14.13
N LEU A 248 1.17 1.08 13.15
CA LEU A 248 -0.12 0.36 13.01
C LEU A 248 0.12 -1.15 12.91
N GLY A 249 1.22 -1.56 12.25
CA GLY A 249 1.68 -2.95 12.22
C GLY A 249 1.86 -3.54 13.63
N ALA A 250 2.51 -2.82 14.55
CA ALA A 250 2.64 -3.25 15.94
C ALA A 250 1.28 -3.38 16.64
N GLY A 251 0.37 -2.42 16.42
CA GLY A 251 -0.98 -2.50 16.95
C GLY A 251 -1.73 -3.74 16.48
N LEU A 252 -1.65 -4.06 15.18
CA LEU A 252 -2.27 -5.26 14.62
C LEU A 252 -1.62 -6.56 15.13
N ILE A 253 -0.29 -6.60 15.21
CA ILE A 253 0.45 -7.73 15.78
C ILE A 253 0.05 -7.97 17.23
N ALA A 254 -0.12 -6.90 18.04
CA ALA A 254 -0.57 -7.01 19.42
C ALA A 254 -1.97 -7.61 19.56
N LEU A 255 -2.83 -7.43 18.55
CA LEU A 255 -4.15 -8.06 18.43
C LEU A 255 -4.11 -9.47 17.79
N GLY A 256 -2.93 -10.03 17.58
CA GLY A 256 -2.76 -11.38 17.04
C GLY A 256 -2.69 -11.47 15.52
N ALA A 257 -2.49 -10.35 14.81
CA ALA A 257 -2.32 -10.39 13.36
C ALA A 257 -1.08 -11.16 12.94
N THR A 258 -1.20 -11.91 11.85
CA THR A 258 -0.05 -12.43 11.10
C THR A 258 0.40 -11.37 10.09
N VAL A 259 1.73 -11.18 9.95
CA VAL A 259 2.28 -10.31 8.92
C VAL A 259 2.49 -11.11 7.64
N GLU A 260 1.91 -10.65 6.53
CA GLU A 260 2.10 -11.22 5.19
C GLU A 260 2.62 -10.13 4.24
N SER A 261 3.37 -10.55 3.20
CA SER A 261 3.78 -9.62 2.14
C SER A 261 2.56 -9.05 1.44
N GLY A 262 2.43 -7.71 1.36
CA GLY A 262 1.33 -7.04 0.67
C GLY A 262 1.31 -7.39 -0.81
N ALA A 263 2.46 -7.31 -1.49
CA ALA A 263 2.59 -7.75 -2.89
C ALA A 263 2.33 -9.26 -3.04
N GLY A 264 2.69 -10.07 -2.02
CA GLY A 264 2.41 -11.51 -2.00
C GLY A 264 0.91 -11.84 -1.94
N VAL A 265 0.15 -11.09 -1.12
CA VAL A 265 -1.31 -11.20 -1.05
C VAL A 265 -1.93 -10.86 -2.41
N VAL A 266 -1.56 -9.73 -3.00
CA VAL A 266 -2.05 -9.32 -4.33
C VAL A 266 -1.68 -10.35 -5.38
N ARG A 267 -0.42 -10.77 -5.47
CA ARG A 267 0.09 -11.76 -6.44
C ARG A 267 -0.73 -13.06 -6.41
N ARG A 268 -1.03 -13.55 -5.20
CA ARG A 268 -1.82 -14.78 -5.00
C ARG A 268 -3.27 -14.59 -5.45
N LEU A 269 -3.89 -13.47 -5.07
CA LEU A 269 -5.31 -13.22 -5.32
C LEU A 269 -5.61 -12.80 -6.77
N THR A 270 -4.67 -12.15 -7.44
CA THR A 270 -4.79 -11.79 -8.86
C THR A 270 -4.41 -12.93 -9.81
N GLY A 271 -3.86 -14.03 -9.31
CA GLY A 271 -3.41 -15.15 -10.14
C GLY A 271 -2.18 -14.83 -10.98
N LEU A 272 -1.35 -13.87 -10.56
CA LEU A 272 -0.17 -13.40 -11.33
C LEU A 272 0.76 -14.53 -11.74
N ASP A 273 1.01 -15.52 -10.88
CA ASP A 273 1.92 -16.63 -11.19
C ASP A 273 1.40 -17.52 -12.31
N ASP A 274 0.11 -17.79 -12.32
CA ASP A 274 -0.53 -18.58 -13.39
C ASP A 274 -0.50 -17.79 -14.70
N ALA A 275 -0.84 -16.49 -14.66
CA ALA A 275 -0.77 -15.60 -15.81
C ALA A 275 0.66 -15.52 -16.41
N LEU A 276 1.69 -15.39 -15.55
CA LEU A 276 3.10 -15.42 -15.96
C LEU A 276 3.50 -16.75 -16.62
N GLY A 277 2.94 -17.87 -16.14
CA GLY A 277 3.20 -19.20 -16.72
C GLY A 277 2.69 -19.37 -18.14
N HIS A 278 1.69 -18.59 -18.56
CA HIS A 278 1.09 -18.64 -19.88
C HIS A 278 1.53 -17.50 -20.81
N ALA A 279 2.19 -16.47 -20.28
CA ALA A 279 2.59 -15.29 -21.03
C ALA A 279 3.78 -15.57 -21.97
N GLU A 280 3.75 -14.97 -23.15
CA GLU A 280 4.86 -14.92 -24.12
C GLU A 280 5.57 -13.56 -24.06
N LEU A 281 4.90 -12.55 -23.51
CA LEU A 281 5.42 -11.22 -23.26
C LEU A 281 4.76 -10.66 -22.00
N VAL A 282 5.52 -9.96 -21.17
CA VAL A 282 5.02 -9.21 -20.03
C VAL A 282 5.19 -7.72 -20.27
N VAL A 283 4.13 -6.95 -20.02
CA VAL A 283 4.14 -5.49 -20.01
C VAL A 283 3.79 -5.04 -18.61
N THR A 284 4.72 -4.38 -17.93
CA THR A 284 4.50 -3.76 -16.62
C THR A 284 4.72 -2.25 -16.71
N GLY A 285 4.45 -1.51 -15.67
CA GLY A 285 4.61 -0.06 -15.67
C GLY A 285 4.40 0.59 -14.32
N GLU A 286 4.84 1.82 -14.21
CA GLU A 286 4.66 2.70 -13.04
C GLU A 286 4.83 4.17 -13.46
N GLY A 287 4.49 5.12 -12.57
CA GLY A 287 4.63 6.55 -12.88
C GLY A 287 6.07 6.99 -13.16
N SER A 288 7.05 6.49 -12.39
CA SER A 288 8.47 6.82 -12.57
C SER A 288 9.35 5.59 -12.33
N PHE A 289 9.95 5.10 -13.41
CA PHE A 289 10.92 4.02 -13.34
C PHE A 289 12.32 4.57 -13.09
N ASP A 290 12.72 4.60 -11.83
CA ASP A 290 13.95 5.22 -11.34
C ASP A 290 14.81 4.24 -10.50
N PHE A 291 15.85 4.77 -9.88
CA PHE A 291 16.75 3.98 -9.04
C PHE A 291 16.05 3.36 -7.81
N GLN A 292 14.98 3.98 -7.31
CA GLN A 292 14.20 3.43 -6.20
C GLN A 292 13.39 2.22 -6.66
N SER A 293 12.91 2.22 -7.90
CA SER A 293 12.20 1.07 -8.51
C SER A 293 13.04 -0.20 -8.49
N LEU A 294 14.36 -0.08 -8.67
CA LEU A 294 15.30 -1.22 -8.63
C LEU A 294 15.52 -1.82 -7.23
N ARG A 295 15.00 -1.19 -6.19
CA ARG A 295 15.12 -1.68 -4.80
C ARG A 295 13.99 -2.62 -4.36
N GLY A 296 13.41 -3.37 -5.31
CA GLY A 296 12.41 -4.39 -5.00
C GLY A 296 10.96 -3.92 -5.06
N LYS A 297 10.68 -2.80 -5.74
CA LYS A 297 9.31 -2.40 -6.07
C LYS A 297 8.63 -3.40 -7.01
N LEU A 298 7.30 -3.30 -7.15
CA LEU A 298 6.45 -4.22 -7.93
C LEU A 298 6.97 -4.46 -9.35
N VAL A 299 7.30 -3.41 -10.10
CA VAL A 299 7.84 -3.50 -11.46
C VAL A 299 9.08 -4.39 -11.53
N THR A 300 10.00 -4.25 -10.57
CA THR A 300 11.23 -5.07 -10.51
C THR A 300 10.92 -6.53 -10.12
N ARG A 301 9.97 -6.75 -9.23
CA ARG A 301 9.53 -8.11 -8.84
C ARG A 301 8.88 -8.84 -10.02
N VAL A 302 8.04 -8.15 -10.79
CA VAL A 302 7.40 -8.71 -12.00
C VAL A 302 8.45 -9.03 -13.05
N SER A 303 9.37 -8.09 -13.34
CA SER A 303 10.40 -8.30 -14.36
C SER A 303 11.38 -9.42 -13.98
N ALA A 304 11.74 -9.56 -12.71
CA ALA A 304 12.54 -10.69 -12.23
C ALA A 304 11.80 -12.02 -12.40
N ALA A 305 10.54 -12.10 -11.97
CA ALA A 305 9.72 -13.30 -12.12
C ALA A 305 9.47 -13.69 -13.58
N SER A 306 9.37 -12.72 -14.48
CA SER A 306 9.30 -12.92 -15.94
C SER A 306 10.62 -13.47 -16.48
N SER A 307 11.74 -12.85 -16.09
CA SER A 307 13.09 -13.27 -16.52
C SER A 307 13.44 -14.69 -16.08
N GLU A 308 13.05 -15.08 -14.85
CA GLU A 308 13.22 -16.46 -14.35
C GLU A 308 12.50 -17.51 -15.22
N ARG A 309 11.44 -17.10 -15.91
CA ARG A 309 10.67 -17.94 -16.83
C ARG A 309 11.12 -17.81 -18.30
N GLY A 310 12.14 -16.98 -18.57
CA GLY A 310 12.62 -16.69 -19.91
C GLY A 310 11.64 -15.87 -20.76
N VAL A 311 10.67 -15.23 -20.14
CA VAL A 311 9.67 -14.37 -20.80
C VAL A 311 10.19 -12.94 -20.86
N PRO A 312 10.22 -12.26 -22.01
CA PRO A 312 10.62 -10.86 -22.09
C PRO A 312 9.65 -9.95 -21.31
N CYS A 313 10.22 -8.93 -20.64
CA CYS A 313 9.45 -7.97 -19.87
C CYS A 313 9.71 -6.54 -20.33
N LEU A 314 8.65 -5.84 -20.69
CA LEU A 314 8.66 -4.42 -21.05
C LEU A 314 8.16 -3.56 -19.91
N VAL A 315 8.78 -2.41 -19.72
CA VAL A 315 8.31 -1.39 -18.79
C VAL A 315 7.79 -0.20 -19.59
N LEU A 316 6.52 0.16 -19.40
CA LEU A 316 5.93 1.41 -19.87
C LEU A 316 5.77 2.32 -18.64
N ALA A 317 6.52 3.41 -18.57
CA ALA A 317 6.47 4.31 -17.41
C ALA A 317 6.21 5.75 -17.81
N GLY A 318 5.66 6.55 -16.91
CA GLY A 318 5.49 7.98 -17.15
C GLY A 318 6.84 8.65 -17.47
N GLN A 319 7.86 8.31 -16.67
CA GLN A 319 9.26 8.72 -16.87
C GLN A 319 10.21 7.54 -16.64
N VAL A 320 11.36 7.52 -17.34
CA VAL A 320 12.42 6.53 -17.18
C VAL A 320 13.75 7.24 -16.93
N SER A 321 14.35 7.01 -15.75
CA SER A 321 15.66 7.54 -15.40
C SER A 321 16.70 6.45 -15.14
N VAL A 322 16.33 5.17 -15.32
CA VAL A 322 17.21 4.00 -15.19
C VAL A 322 17.92 3.71 -16.50
N GLY A 323 19.26 3.61 -16.46
CA GLY A 323 20.03 3.24 -17.63
C GLY A 323 19.83 1.76 -18.01
N ARG A 324 19.88 1.46 -19.32
CA ARG A 324 19.61 0.13 -19.92
C ARG A 324 20.30 -1.04 -19.22
N ARG A 325 21.58 -0.92 -18.85
CA ARG A 325 22.32 -2.00 -18.17
C ARG A 325 21.74 -2.35 -16.80
N ARG A 326 21.31 -1.35 -16.05
CA ARG A 326 20.69 -1.55 -14.72
C ARG A 326 19.28 -2.13 -14.86
N ALA A 327 18.50 -1.65 -15.81
CA ALA A 327 17.19 -2.21 -16.13
C ALA A 327 17.31 -3.69 -16.52
N ALA A 328 18.25 -4.04 -17.39
CA ALA A 328 18.50 -5.43 -17.80
C ALA A 328 18.92 -6.32 -16.62
N SER A 329 19.73 -5.83 -15.67
CA SER A 329 20.10 -6.59 -14.47
C SER A 329 18.93 -6.85 -13.52
N ALA A 330 17.83 -6.11 -13.66
CA ALA A 330 16.57 -6.31 -12.95
C ALA A 330 15.54 -7.15 -13.74
N GLY A 331 15.94 -7.74 -14.88
CA GLY A 331 15.05 -8.56 -15.71
C GLY A 331 14.23 -7.78 -16.74
N VAL A 332 14.42 -6.45 -16.85
CA VAL A 332 13.71 -5.62 -17.84
C VAL A 332 14.37 -5.74 -19.20
N THR A 333 13.63 -6.20 -20.20
CA THR A 333 14.12 -6.31 -21.58
C THR A 333 14.25 -4.93 -22.21
N GLN A 334 13.22 -4.09 -22.06
CA GLN A 334 13.24 -2.70 -22.53
C GLN A 334 12.27 -1.84 -21.70
N ALA A 335 12.63 -0.56 -21.51
CA ALA A 335 11.79 0.43 -20.85
C ALA A 335 11.50 1.59 -21.79
N TYR A 336 10.27 2.09 -21.77
CA TYR A 336 9.77 3.19 -22.58
C TYR A 336 9.16 4.24 -21.67
N ALA A 337 9.44 5.52 -21.95
CA ALA A 337 8.89 6.66 -21.22
C ALA A 337 7.78 7.33 -22.00
N VAL A 338 6.61 7.51 -21.40
CA VAL A 338 5.51 8.28 -21.99
C VAL A 338 5.97 9.70 -22.29
N ALA A 339 6.66 10.36 -21.34
CA ALA A 339 7.16 11.73 -21.52
C ALA A 339 8.12 11.89 -22.71
N GLU A 340 8.94 10.89 -23.02
CA GLU A 340 9.80 10.90 -24.21
C GLU A 340 8.99 10.69 -25.48
N HIS A 341 7.97 9.83 -25.44
CA HIS A 341 7.10 9.53 -26.59
C HIS A 341 6.28 10.76 -27.01
N VAL A 342 5.70 11.49 -26.07
CA VAL A 342 4.86 12.68 -26.33
C VAL A 342 5.65 13.99 -26.31
N GLY A 343 6.95 13.95 -26.00
CA GLY A 343 7.88 15.09 -26.04
C GLY A 343 8.00 15.90 -24.76
N SER A 344 7.15 15.70 -23.75
CA SER A 344 7.30 16.34 -22.43
C SER A 344 6.52 15.62 -21.34
N ALA A 345 6.97 15.79 -20.08
CA ALA A 345 6.25 15.29 -18.90
C ALA A 345 4.90 16.01 -18.73
N GLU A 346 4.81 17.29 -19.06
CA GLU A 346 3.59 18.07 -18.97
C GLU A 346 2.50 17.54 -19.90
N ALA A 347 2.85 17.21 -21.15
CA ALA A 347 1.93 16.59 -22.10
C ALA A 347 1.45 15.19 -21.61
N SER A 348 2.35 14.39 -21.02
CA SER A 348 2.02 13.11 -20.41
C SER A 348 1.02 13.26 -19.26
N LEU A 349 1.17 14.28 -18.42
CA LEU A 349 0.29 14.53 -17.27
C LEU A 349 -1.06 15.17 -17.65
N ALA A 350 -1.14 15.81 -18.81
CA ALA A 350 -2.38 16.44 -19.29
C ALA A 350 -3.44 15.40 -19.72
N ASP A 351 -3.00 14.24 -20.27
CA ASP A 351 -3.85 13.11 -20.62
C ASP A 351 -3.10 11.78 -20.33
N PRO A 352 -3.02 11.36 -19.06
CA PRO A 352 -2.22 10.21 -18.68
C PRO A 352 -2.67 8.90 -19.35
N ALA A 353 -3.96 8.65 -19.45
CA ALA A 353 -4.51 7.44 -20.04
C ALA A 353 -4.32 7.40 -21.55
N GLY A 354 -4.64 8.50 -22.26
CA GLY A 354 -4.49 8.58 -23.70
C GLY A 354 -3.02 8.48 -24.14
N THR A 355 -2.12 9.17 -23.47
CA THR A 355 -0.69 9.14 -23.81
C THR A 355 -0.03 7.79 -23.50
N LEU A 356 -0.43 7.11 -22.43
CA LEU A 356 0.01 5.75 -22.11
C LEU A 356 -0.53 4.75 -23.15
N SER A 357 -1.77 4.90 -23.59
CA SER A 357 -2.38 4.09 -24.64
C SER A 357 -1.66 4.28 -25.99
N ASP A 358 -1.32 5.52 -26.35
CA ASP A 358 -0.57 5.82 -27.57
C ASP A 358 0.83 5.20 -27.55
N LEU A 359 1.53 5.26 -26.40
CA LEU A 359 2.81 4.60 -26.23
C LEU A 359 2.65 3.06 -26.38
N ALA A 360 1.65 2.46 -25.73
CA ALA A 360 1.39 1.03 -25.80
C ALA A 360 1.09 0.57 -27.25
N LYS A 361 0.31 1.34 -28.00
CA LYS A 361 0.07 1.12 -29.44
C LYS A 361 1.37 1.17 -30.23
N HIS A 362 2.22 2.15 -30.01
CA HIS A 362 3.50 2.29 -30.69
C HIS A 362 4.40 1.08 -30.39
N VAL A 363 4.51 0.67 -29.13
CA VAL A 363 5.34 -0.45 -28.67
C VAL A 363 4.83 -1.78 -29.25
N SER A 364 3.51 -2.02 -29.25
CA SER A 364 2.92 -3.27 -29.74
C SER A 364 3.21 -3.54 -31.22
N THR A 365 3.37 -2.48 -32.04
CA THR A 365 3.73 -2.63 -33.47
C THR A 365 5.19 -3.04 -33.66
N GLN A 366 6.06 -2.80 -32.69
CA GLN A 366 7.50 -3.14 -32.76
C GLN A 366 7.83 -4.54 -32.21
N TRP A 367 6.99 -5.05 -31.30
CA TRP A 367 7.16 -6.33 -30.62
C TRP A 367 6.27 -7.41 -31.28
N ARG A 368 6.68 -7.84 -32.47
CA ARG A 368 6.12 -9.01 -33.14
C ARG A 368 7.18 -10.09 -33.14
N LEU A 369 6.87 -11.22 -32.49
CA LEU A 369 7.70 -12.45 -32.54
C LEU A 369 7.56 -13.16 -33.87
#